data_621776075b11591feb998b18bff5a2d8
#
_entry.id   621776075b11591feb998b18bff5a2d8
#
_cell.length_a   1.000
_cell.length_b   1.000
_cell.length_c   1.000
_cell.angle_alpha   90.00
_cell.angle_beta   90.00
_cell.angle_gamma   90.00
#
_symmetry.space_group_name_H-M   'P 1'
#
loop_
_entity.id
_entity.type
_entity.pdbx_description
1 polymer ?
#
loop_
_entity_poly.entity_id
_entity_poly.type
_entity_poly.pdbx_seq_one_letter_code
_entity_poly.pdbx_strand_id
1 'polypeptide(L)' 'MLFGGRGFTATFGDTWEYAPTTNTWTQRTLVDNPTPREEMAMVYDASLQRVILFGGYDRDTDTVYSDTWTFDGSNWVDVT' A
#
# COMPACT_ATOMS: atom_id res chain seq x y z
N MET A 1 5.53 7.70 0.09
CA MET A 1 5.21 6.29 -0.17
C MET A 1 3.91 6.19 -0.95
N LEU A 2 3.84 5.26 -1.86
CA LEU A 2 2.67 5.02 -2.69
C LEU A 2 2.37 3.52 -2.73
N PHE A 3 1.11 3.15 -2.58
CA PHE A 3 0.67 1.76 -2.73
C PHE A 3 -0.64 1.69 -3.50
N GLY A 4 -0.73 0.70 -4.41
CA GLY A 4 -1.96 0.36 -5.09
C GLY A 4 -2.43 1.38 -6.11
N GLY A 5 -3.76 1.49 -6.23
CA GLY A 5 -4.41 2.35 -7.19
C GLY A 5 -4.91 1.59 -8.41
N ARG A 6 -5.45 2.32 -9.38
CA ARG A 6 -6.02 1.70 -10.58
C ARG A 6 -5.61 2.45 -11.85
N GLY A 7 -5.19 1.67 -12.86
CA GLY A 7 -5.02 2.14 -14.22
C GLY A 7 -6.26 1.85 -15.06
N PHE A 8 -6.13 1.95 -16.38
CA PHE A 8 -7.25 1.71 -17.31
C PHE A 8 -7.71 0.25 -17.30
N THR A 9 -6.80 -0.69 -17.09
CA THR A 9 -7.07 -2.12 -17.29
C THR A 9 -6.85 -2.95 -16.05
N ALA A 10 -6.26 -2.40 -14.97
CA ALA A 10 -5.88 -3.20 -13.80
C ALA A 10 -5.86 -2.38 -12.53
N THR A 11 -6.09 -3.08 -11.41
CA THR A 11 -5.86 -2.59 -10.06
C THR A 11 -4.45 -2.99 -9.63
N PHE A 12 -3.70 -2.06 -9.05
CA PHE A 12 -2.30 -2.27 -8.71
C PHE A 12 -2.10 -2.65 -7.25
N GLY A 13 -1.06 -3.45 -7.01
CA GLY A 13 -0.65 -3.86 -5.66
C GLY A 13 0.83 -3.62 -5.40
N ASP A 14 1.45 -2.70 -6.12
CA ASP A 14 2.86 -2.39 -5.98
C ASP A 14 3.08 -1.30 -4.92
N THR A 15 4.25 -1.34 -4.31
CA THR A 15 4.70 -0.39 -3.29
C THR A 15 5.88 0.41 -3.82
N TRP A 16 5.78 1.75 -3.74
CA TRP A 16 6.82 2.67 -4.21
C TRP A 16 7.22 3.62 -3.10
N GLU A 17 8.51 3.92 -3.02
CA GLU A 17 9.05 4.93 -2.11
C GLU A 17 9.70 6.06 -2.89
N TYR A 18 9.50 7.29 -2.45
CA TYR A 18 10.10 8.46 -3.04
C TYR A 18 11.20 9.02 -2.15
N ALA A 19 12.38 9.24 -2.72
CA ALA A 19 13.52 9.86 -2.04
C ALA A 19 13.65 11.31 -2.51
N PRO A 20 13.27 12.31 -1.70
CA PRO A 20 13.29 13.71 -2.13
C PRO A 20 14.71 14.25 -2.36
N THR A 21 15.71 13.69 -1.69
CA THR A 21 17.10 14.12 -1.85
C THR A 21 17.66 13.79 -3.24
N THR A 22 17.20 12.73 -3.87
CA THR A 22 17.63 12.30 -5.20
C THR A 22 16.53 12.43 -6.25
N ASN A 23 15.33 12.85 -5.84
CA ASN A 23 14.16 12.94 -6.71
C ASN A 23 13.89 11.61 -7.44
N THR A 24 13.94 10.51 -6.71
CA THR A 24 13.87 9.16 -7.27
C THR A 24 12.74 8.37 -6.62
N TRP A 25 11.98 7.65 -7.45
CA TRP A 25 11.01 6.65 -7.01
C TRP A 25 11.64 5.27 -7.09
N THR A 26 11.48 4.48 -6.05
CA THR A 26 11.99 3.10 -6.00
C THR A 26 10.84 2.15 -5.71
N GLN A 27 10.64 1.17 -6.57
CA GLN A 27 9.68 0.10 -6.31
C GLN A 27 10.26 -0.89 -5.32
N ARG A 28 9.49 -1.19 -4.27
CA ARG A 28 9.88 -2.18 -3.26
C ARG A 28 9.26 -3.52 -3.63
N THR A 29 10.10 -4.54 -3.77
CA THR A 29 9.66 -5.91 -3.98
C THR A 29 9.67 -6.61 -2.63
N LEU A 30 8.48 -6.94 -2.12
CA LEU A 30 8.29 -7.45 -0.77
C LEU A 30 7.64 -8.83 -0.81
N VAL A 31 7.92 -9.65 0.23
CA VAL A 31 7.38 -11.01 0.31
C VAL A 31 5.88 -10.99 0.57
N ASP A 32 5.47 -10.18 1.54
CA ASP A 32 4.06 -10.03 1.91
C ASP A 32 3.60 -8.63 1.59
N ASN A 33 2.48 -8.52 0.90
CA ASN A 33 1.87 -7.25 0.52
C ASN A 33 0.36 -7.35 0.66
N PRO A 34 -0.33 -6.23 0.92
CA PRO A 34 -1.77 -6.22 0.69
C PRO A 34 -2.06 -6.60 -0.76
N THR A 35 -3.17 -7.28 -0.99
CA THR A 35 -3.61 -7.59 -2.36
C THR A 35 -3.88 -6.30 -3.14
N PRO A 36 -3.84 -6.31 -4.48
CA PRO A 36 -4.11 -5.12 -5.28
C PRO A 36 -5.45 -4.49 -4.91
N ARG A 37 -5.47 -3.17 -4.76
CA ARG A 37 -6.68 -2.43 -4.37
C ARG A 37 -6.58 -0.95 -4.67
N GLU A 38 -7.74 -0.28 -4.70
CA GLU A 38 -7.87 1.17 -4.80
C GLU A 38 -8.77 1.68 -3.67
N GLU A 39 -8.83 3.00 -3.50
CA GLU A 39 -9.74 3.64 -2.54
C GLU A 39 -9.50 3.23 -1.08
N MET A 40 -8.31 2.77 -0.76
CA MET A 40 -7.93 2.47 0.61
C MET A 40 -7.61 3.77 1.36
N ALA A 41 -7.74 3.73 2.69
CA ALA A 41 -7.25 4.81 3.55
C ALA A 41 -5.80 4.49 3.97
N MET A 42 -4.92 5.49 3.85
CA MET A 42 -3.52 5.33 4.24
C MET A 42 -3.07 6.55 5.02
N VAL A 43 -2.42 6.33 6.16
CA VAL A 43 -1.92 7.38 7.03
C VAL A 43 -0.59 6.96 7.66
N TYR A 44 0.29 7.93 7.87
CA TYR A 44 1.53 7.68 8.59
C TYR A 44 1.32 7.98 10.08
N ASP A 45 1.63 7.00 10.93
CA ASP A 45 1.60 7.16 12.40
C ASP A 45 3.03 7.42 12.88
N ALA A 46 3.29 8.66 13.28
CA ALA A 46 4.63 9.07 13.70
C ALA A 46 5.05 8.41 15.03
N SER A 47 4.11 8.09 15.91
CA SER A 47 4.43 7.45 17.18
C SER A 47 4.88 6.00 17.00
N LEU A 48 4.32 5.30 16.03
CA LEU A 48 4.70 3.94 15.67
C LEU A 48 5.77 3.91 14.58
N GLN A 49 6.01 5.03 13.90
CA GLN A 49 6.89 5.14 12.73
C GLN A 49 6.48 4.14 11.64
N ARG A 50 5.18 4.06 11.37
CA ARG A 50 4.61 3.13 10.40
C ARG A 50 3.52 3.79 9.59
N VAL A 51 3.37 3.33 8.35
CA VAL A 51 2.20 3.63 7.52
C VAL A 51 1.12 2.63 7.88
N ILE A 52 -0.11 3.11 8.05
CA ILE A 52 -1.28 2.27 8.32
C ILE A 52 -2.18 2.34 7.10
N LEU A 53 -2.56 1.17 6.56
CA LEU A 53 -3.47 1.05 5.44
C LEU A 53 -4.71 0.29 5.90
N PHE A 54 -5.89 0.82 5.56
CA PHE A 54 -7.16 0.17 5.90
C PHE A 54 -8.07 0.10 4.69
N GLY A 55 -8.66 -1.07 4.49
CA GLY A 55 -9.75 -1.26 3.55
C GLY A 55 -9.35 -1.17 2.10
N GLY A 56 -10.29 -0.74 1.28
CA GLY A 56 -10.12 -0.57 -0.14
C GLY A 56 -11.01 -1.50 -0.96
N TYR A 57 -10.83 -1.43 -2.26
CA TYR A 57 -11.68 -2.14 -3.21
C TYR A 57 -10.83 -2.61 -4.39
N ASP A 58 -11.01 -3.87 -4.78
CA ASP A 58 -10.43 -4.41 -6.01
C ASP A 58 -11.56 -4.59 -7.03
N ARG A 59 -11.54 -3.73 -8.05
CA ARG A 59 -12.58 -3.74 -9.08
C ARG A 59 -12.48 -4.96 -9.99
N ASP A 60 -11.29 -5.50 -10.16
CA ASP A 60 -11.07 -6.65 -11.04
C ASP A 60 -11.69 -7.93 -10.46
N THR A 61 -11.73 -8.04 -9.14
CA THR A 61 -12.33 -9.18 -8.44
C THR A 61 -13.65 -8.84 -7.76
N ASP A 62 -14.07 -7.57 -7.80
CA ASP A 62 -15.25 -7.05 -7.10
C ASP A 62 -15.20 -7.36 -5.60
N THR A 63 -14.06 -7.12 -4.99
CA THR A 63 -13.81 -7.42 -3.57
C THR A 63 -13.67 -6.15 -2.77
N VAL A 64 -14.45 -6.04 -1.68
CA VAL A 64 -14.33 -4.96 -0.69
C VAL A 64 -13.52 -5.49 0.47
N TYR A 65 -12.48 -4.76 0.86
CA TYR A 65 -11.59 -5.15 1.94
C TYR A 65 -11.90 -4.39 3.22
N SER A 66 -11.70 -5.06 4.37
CA SER A 66 -11.81 -4.43 5.70
C SER A 66 -10.60 -4.79 6.56
N ASP A 67 -9.53 -5.22 5.94
CA ASP A 67 -8.28 -5.56 6.61
C ASP A 67 -7.45 -4.32 6.92
N THR A 68 -6.54 -4.47 7.88
CA THR A 68 -5.61 -3.42 8.29
C THR A 68 -4.19 -3.95 8.15
N TRP A 69 -3.35 -3.17 7.50
CA TRP A 69 -1.95 -3.48 7.28
C TRP A 69 -1.07 -2.35 7.79
N THR A 70 0.12 -2.68 8.25
CA THR A 70 1.14 -1.69 8.59
C THR A 70 2.40 -1.92 7.78
N PHE A 71 3.08 -0.82 7.42
CA PHE A 71 4.36 -0.86 6.72
C PHE A 71 5.40 -0.15 7.57
N ASP A 72 6.47 -0.86 7.95
CA ASP A 72 7.50 -0.36 8.86
C ASP A 72 8.72 0.23 8.15
N GLY A 73 8.66 0.34 6.83
CA GLY A 73 9.79 0.77 5.98
C GLY A 73 10.50 -0.41 5.33
N SER A 74 10.24 -1.61 5.77
CA SER A 74 10.86 -2.83 5.24
C SER A 74 9.83 -3.86 4.80
N ASN A 75 8.77 -4.04 5.58
CA ASN A 75 7.77 -5.08 5.30
C ASN A 75 6.35 -4.60 5.60
N TRP A 76 5.39 -5.16 4.88
CA TRP A 76 3.98 -5.09 5.22
C TRP A 76 3.63 -6.19 6.22
N VAL A 77 2.80 -5.84 7.22
CA VAL A 77 2.30 -6.79 8.21
C VAL A 77 0.78 -6.65 8.29
N ASP A 78 0.07 -7.76 8.14
CA ASP A 78 -1.38 -7.80 8.33
C ASP A 78 -1.66 -7.80 9.83
N VAL A 79 -2.34 -6.74 10.30
CA VAL A 79 -2.67 -6.55 11.72
C VAL A 79 -4.19 -6.54 11.95
N THR A 80 -4.91 -7.09 11.03
CA THR A 80 -6.39 -7.14 11.06
C THR A 80 -6.97 -7.72 12.34
#